data_98e5c09095ede6a0574a829de398a0fe
#
_entry.id   98e5c09095ede6a0574a829de398a0fe
#
_cell.length_a   1.000
_cell.length_b   1.000
_cell.length_c   1.000
_cell.angle_alpha   90.00
_cell.angle_beta   90.00
_cell.angle_gamma   90.00
#
_symmetry.space_group_name_H-M   'P 1'
#
loop_
_entity.id
_entity.type
_entity.pdbx_description
1 polymer ?
#
loop_
_entity_poly.entity_id
_entity_poly.type
_entity_poly.pdbx_seq_one_letter_code
_entity_poly.pdbx_strand_id
1 'polypeptide(L)'
;EEMARERGLLPIITCTRRSPELELEAVKAMLSWQVDWVIATGATNPDKISALCQQAGVPTVNLDLPGSLSPSVISDNYGGAKALTHKILANSARRRGSLAPLTFIGGRSSDHNTSERLRGFHDAHHEQGLSVPQANILAPGYSKGHVEDCLQERFGSAKTLLQGIFVNSTISLEGVVRWLSQVGLTGSEQPPMGCFDWDPFVYLLGHDIDMVQQDVPAMLDAVFSIIDAGEASQQRIEI
;
A
#
# COMPACT_ATOMS: atom_id res chain seq x y z
N GLU A 1 17.28 -6.50 -7.64
CA GLU A 1 18.57 -7.19 -7.82
C GLU A 1 19.44 -6.51 -8.89
N GLU A 2 18.90 -6.24 -10.09
CA GLU A 2 19.61 -5.66 -11.23
C GLU A 2 20.33 -4.37 -10.86
N MET A 3 19.63 -3.39 -10.34
CA MET A 3 20.17 -2.09 -9.90
C MET A 3 21.31 -2.22 -8.84
N ALA A 4 21.25 -3.23 -7.98
CA ALA A 4 22.32 -3.50 -7.00
C ALA A 4 23.56 -4.07 -7.69
N ARG A 5 23.37 -5.01 -8.61
CA ARG A 5 24.47 -5.63 -9.37
C ARG A 5 25.20 -4.65 -10.26
N GLU A 6 24.49 -3.72 -10.89
CA GLU A 6 25.09 -2.63 -11.68
C GLU A 6 26.01 -1.74 -10.85
N ARG A 7 25.75 -1.63 -9.54
CA ARG A 7 26.58 -0.92 -8.56
C ARG A 7 27.64 -1.81 -7.89
N GLY A 8 27.82 -3.05 -8.36
CA GLY A 8 28.78 -4.00 -7.77
C GLY A 8 28.36 -4.53 -6.40
N LEU A 9 27.09 -4.37 -6.00
CA LEU A 9 26.57 -4.84 -4.73
C LEU A 9 25.97 -6.25 -4.88
N LEU A 10 26.14 -7.08 -3.85
CA LEU A 10 25.53 -8.41 -3.76
C LEU A 10 24.29 -8.35 -2.86
N PRO A 11 23.07 -8.36 -3.42
CA PRO A 11 21.87 -8.30 -2.60
C PRO A 11 21.53 -9.66 -1.96
N ILE A 12 21.24 -9.63 -0.66
CA ILE A 12 20.71 -10.77 0.10
C ILE A 12 19.27 -10.43 0.46
N ILE A 13 18.31 -11.21 -0.04
CA ILE A 13 16.88 -10.95 0.16
C ILE A 13 16.27 -12.00 1.07
N THR A 14 15.56 -11.55 2.10
CA THR A 14 14.78 -12.40 2.99
C THR A 14 13.34 -11.95 3.01
N CYS A 15 12.39 -12.90 2.96
CA CYS A 15 10.96 -12.61 3.04
C CYS A 15 10.44 -12.91 4.44
N THR A 16 10.03 -11.90 5.18
CA THR A 16 9.57 -11.99 6.57
C THR A 16 8.06 -12.07 6.72
N ARG A 17 7.32 -11.93 5.61
CA ARG A 17 5.83 -11.98 5.58
C ARG A 17 5.17 -11.01 6.57
N ARG A 18 5.82 -9.88 6.88
CA ARG A 18 5.39 -8.92 7.90
C ARG A 18 5.18 -9.54 9.29
N SER A 19 6.00 -10.56 9.65
CA SER A 19 6.09 -11.06 11.02
C SER A 19 7.20 -10.32 11.75
N PRO A 20 6.88 -9.62 12.85
CA PRO A 20 7.89 -8.90 13.65
C PRO A 20 9.01 -9.81 14.16
N GLU A 21 8.70 -11.09 14.45
CA GLU A 21 9.66 -12.09 14.92
C GLU A 21 10.62 -12.44 13.79
N LEU A 22 10.11 -12.79 12.60
CA LEU A 22 10.93 -13.14 11.44
C LEU A 22 11.75 -11.95 10.94
N GLU A 23 11.24 -10.71 11.06
CA GLU A 23 12.01 -9.50 10.75
C GLU A 23 13.27 -9.40 11.62
N LEU A 24 13.11 -9.60 12.93
CA LEU A 24 14.24 -9.56 13.87
C LEU A 24 15.23 -10.71 13.67
N GLU A 25 14.74 -11.92 13.38
CA GLU A 25 15.60 -13.07 13.06
C GLU A 25 16.39 -12.83 11.78
N ALA A 26 15.75 -12.33 10.73
CA ALA A 26 16.37 -11.98 9.45
C ALA A 26 17.47 -10.92 9.63
N VAL A 27 17.20 -9.85 10.37
CA VAL A 27 18.19 -8.81 10.65
C VAL A 27 19.38 -9.36 11.42
N LYS A 28 19.17 -10.16 12.47
CA LYS A 28 20.25 -10.79 13.22
C LYS A 28 21.13 -11.71 12.35
N ALA A 29 20.49 -12.47 11.45
CA ALA A 29 21.23 -13.30 10.50
C ALA A 29 22.07 -12.45 9.54
N MET A 30 21.51 -11.39 8.95
CA MET A 30 22.24 -10.47 8.08
C MET A 30 23.42 -9.82 8.80
N LEU A 31 23.24 -9.36 10.04
CA LEU A 31 24.32 -8.80 10.86
C LEU A 31 25.43 -9.83 11.13
N SER A 32 25.09 -11.11 11.34
CA SER A 32 26.08 -12.18 11.50
C SER A 32 26.86 -12.47 10.21
N TRP A 33 26.31 -12.16 9.05
CA TRP A 33 26.96 -12.26 7.75
C TRP A 33 27.77 -11.01 7.38
N GLN A 34 27.83 -10.04 8.28
CA GLN A 34 28.60 -8.80 8.11
C GLN A 34 28.19 -8.03 6.85
N VAL A 35 26.88 -7.83 6.65
CA VAL A 35 26.37 -7.01 5.57
C VAL A 35 26.78 -5.53 5.77
N ASP A 36 27.02 -4.82 4.68
CA ASP A 36 27.42 -3.41 4.70
C ASP A 36 26.24 -2.48 4.96
N TRP A 37 25.04 -2.85 4.48
CA TRP A 37 23.80 -2.09 4.61
C TRP A 37 22.60 -2.99 4.81
N VAL A 38 21.56 -2.46 5.48
CA VAL A 38 20.26 -3.10 5.57
C VAL A 38 19.18 -2.19 4.96
N ILE A 39 18.43 -2.70 3.99
CA ILE A 39 17.22 -2.04 3.46
C ILE A 39 16.01 -2.72 4.08
N ALA A 40 15.30 -2.02 4.96
CA ALA A 40 14.10 -2.52 5.64
C ALA A 40 12.86 -2.15 4.84
N THR A 41 12.36 -3.09 4.00
CA THR A 41 11.22 -2.85 3.12
C THR A 41 9.91 -3.26 3.78
N GLY A 42 8.99 -2.31 3.97
CA GLY A 42 7.66 -2.57 4.52
C GLY A 42 7.69 -3.20 5.92
N ALA A 43 8.72 -2.90 6.72
CA ALA A 43 8.92 -3.47 8.04
C ALA A 43 7.80 -3.07 9.02
N THR A 44 7.38 -4.01 9.88
CA THR A 44 6.34 -3.74 10.88
C THR A 44 6.79 -2.77 11.96
N ASN A 45 8.10 -2.76 12.28
CA ASN A 45 8.70 -1.82 13.20
C ASN A 45 10.09 -1.38 12.68
N PRO A 46 10.15 -0.39 11.76
CA PRO A 46 11.39 0.07 11.16
C PRO A 46 12.40 0.59 12.18
N ASP A 47 11.96 1.28 13.22
CA ASP A 47 12.84 1.83 14.25
C ASP A 47 13.54 0.75 15.07
N LYS A 48 12.86 -0.39 15.33
CA LYS A 48 13.47 -1.50 16.02
C LYS A 48 14.57 -2.17 15.20
N ILE A 49 14.36 -2.29 13.89
CA ILE A 49 15.37 -2.78 12.94
C ILE A 49 16.54 -1.82 12.89
N SER A 50 16.27 -0.53 12.70
CA SER A 50 17.30 0.51 12.65
C SER A 50 18.13 0.56 13.92
N ALA A 51 17.51 0.44 15.12
CA ALA A 51 18.22 0.41 16.38
C ALA A 51 19.17 -0.80 16.52
N LEU A 52 18.74 -1.99 16.06
CA LEU A 52 19.60 -3.19 16.07
C LEU A 52 20.78 -3.05 15.13
N CYS A 53 20.57 -2.54 13.94
CA CYS A 53 21.63 -2.31 12.97
C CYS A 53 22.61 -1.24 13.47
N GLN A 54 22.13 -0.16 14.04
CA GLN A 54 22.95 0.91 14.62
C GLN A 54 23.84 0.40 15.76
N GLN A 55 23.33 -0.48 16.63
CA GLN A 55 24.14 -1.13 17.68
C GLN A 55 25.26 -2.00 17.12
N ALA A 56 25.07 -2.57 15.93
CA ALA A 56 26.06 -3.36 15.24
C ALA A 56 26.97 -2.52 14.31
N GLY A 57 26.76 -1.20 14.22
CA GLY A 57 27.51 -0.32 13.33
C GLY A 57 27.15 -0.46 11.86
N VAL A 58 25.97 -1.03 11.53
CA VAL A 58 25.49 -1.23 10.17
C VAL A 58 24.44 -0.18 9.85
N PRO A 59 24.62 0.66 8.81
CA PRO A 59 23.63 1.65 8.39
C PRO A 59 22.37 0.99 7.79
N THR A 60 21.25 1.69 7.93
CA THR A 60 19.94 1.19 7.50
C THR A 60 19.19 2.25 6.71
N VAL A 61 18.44 1.84 5.68
CA VAL A 61 17.45 2.65 4.98
C VAL A 61 16.09 1.98 5.07
N ASN A 62 15.06 2.73 5.42
CA ASN A 62 13.67 2.24 5.39
C ASN A 62 13.07 2.50 4.01
N LEU A 63 12.41 1.50 3.44
CA LEU A 63 11.75 1.59 2.15
C LEU A 63 10.26 1.26 2.33
N ASP A 64 9.39 2.05 1.73
CA ASP A 64 7.92 1.95 1.74
C ASP A 64 7.27 2.36 3.08
N LEU A 65 7.83 2.01 4.24
CA LEU A 65 7.34 2.46 5.55
C LEU A 65 8.39 3.33 6.25
N PRO A 66 8.02 4.51 6.76
CA PRO A 66 8.97 5.40 7.40
C PRO A 66 9.34 4.96 8.81
N GLY A 67 10.58 5.24 9.20
CA GLY A 67 11.07 5.18 10.57
C GLY A 67 11.63 6.53 11.01
N SER A 68 11.96 6.67 12.30
CA SER A 68 12.52 7.88 12.89
C SER A 68 14.04 7.82 13.13
N LEU A 69 14.64 6.62 13.07
CA LEU A 69 16.04 6.39 13.40
C LEU A 69 16.97 6.29 12.17
N SER A 70 16.38 6.11 10.98
CA SER A 70 17.13 5.97 9.73
C SER A 70 16.42 6.70 8.60
N PRO A 71 17.12 7.05 7.50
CA PRO A 71 16.49 7.66 6.34
C PRO A 71 15.38 6.75 5.81
N SER A 72 14.36 7.36 5.21
CA SER A 72 13.19 6.65 4.70
C SER A 72 12.83 7.15 3.31
N VAL A 73 12.62 6.21 2.39
CA VAL A 73 12.09 6.46 1.05
C VAL A 73 10.71 5.84 0.97
N ILE A 74 9.69 6.66 0.71
CA ILE A 74 8.29 6.24 0.69
C ILE A 74 7.57 6.78 -0.55
N SER A 75 6.44 6.18 -0.89
CA SER A 75 5.54 6.70 -1.93
C SER A 75 4.66 7.82 -1.39
N ASP A 76 4.23 8.75 -2.27
CA ASP A 76 3.17 9.71 -1.97
C ASP A 76 1.81 8.98 -1.83
N ASN A 77 1.65 8.34 -0.67
CA ASN A 77 0.42 7.61 -0.35
C ASN A 77 -0.80 8.53 -0.26
N TYR A 78 -0.61 9.75 0.25
CA TYR A 78 -1.68 10.73 0.38
C TYR A 78 -2.13 11.28 -0.97
N GLY A 79 -1.22 11.81 -1.77
CA GLY A 79 -1.54 12.43 -3.06
C GLY A 79 -2.10 11.40 -4.05
N GLY A 80 -1.46 10.22 -4.14
CA GLY A 80 -1.93 9.12 -4.98
C GLY A 80 -3.34 8.65 -4.60
N ALA A 81 -3.64 8.50 -3.30
CA ALA A 81 -4.96 8.11 -2.84
C ALA A 81 -6.00 9.20 -3.07
N LYS A 82 -5.66 10.46 -2.87
CA LYS A 82 -6.54 11.60 -3.13
C LYS A 82 -6.91 11.68 -4.62
N ALA A 83 -5.93 11.58 -5.51
CA ALA A 83 -6.14 11.61 -6.96
C ALA A 83 -7.00 10.42 -7.43
N LEU A 84 -6.70 9.21 -6.95
CA LEU A 84 -7.48 8.02 -7.26
C LEU A 84 -8.94 8.16 -6.78
N THR A 85 -9.16 8.68 -5.58
CA THR A 85 -10.49 8.89 -5.02
C THR A 85 -11.31 9.86 -5.87
N HIS A 86 -10.75 10.98 -6.30
CA HIS A 86 -11.40 11.91 -7.22
C HIS A 86 -11.83 11.22 -8.52
N LYS A 87 -10.96 10.37 -9.07
CA LYS A 87 -11.25 9.62 -10.30
C LYS A 87 -12.41 8.64 -10.10
N ILE A 88 -12.43 7.89 -9.00
CA ILE A 88 -13.53 6.98 -8.68
C ILE A 88 -14.84 7.76 -8.46
N LEU A 89 -14.81 8.87 -7.72
CA LEU A 89 -15.99 9.74 -7.51
C LEU A 89 -16.55 10.26 -8.84
N ALA A 90 -15.71 10.75 -9.74
CA ALA A 90 -16.12 11.23 -11.06
C ALA A 90 -16.74 10.10 -11.90
N ASN A 91 -16.12 8.91 -11.89
CA ASN A 91 -16.65 7.73 -12.58
C ASN A 91 -17.99 7.28 -11.97
N SER A 92 -18.11 7.33 -10.64
CA SER A 92 -19.35 7.00 -9.94
C SER A 92 -20.48 7.98 -10.31
N ALA A 93 -20.23 9.27 -10.23
CA ALA A 93 -21.22 10.29 -10.60
C ALA A 93 -21.72 10.10 -12.04
N ARG A 94 -20.81 9.81 -12.98
CA ARG A 94 -21.15 9.56 -14.38
C ARG A 94 -22.01 8.30 -14.57
N ARG A 95 -21.68 7.20 -13.86
CA ARG A 95 -22.38 5.91 -14.03
C ARG A 95 -23.69 5.83 -13.24
N ARG A 96 -23.76 6.46 -12.07
CA ARG A 96 -24.87 6.35 -11.13
C ARG A 96 -25.81 7.56 -11.16
N GLY A 97 -25.41 8.66 -11.82
CA GLY A 97 -26.19 9.90 -11.89
C GLY A 97 -26.25 10.68 -10.56
N SER A 98 -25.51 10.27 -9.54
CA SER A 98 -25.45 10.93 -8.24
C SER A 98 -24.05 10.80 -7.64
N LEU A 99 -23.67 11.81 -6.88
CA LEU A 99 -22.43 11.82 -6.12
C LEU A 99 -22.71 11.38 -4.68
N ALA A 100 -22.07 10.33 -4.23
CA ALA A 100 -22.22 9.82 -2.86
C ALA A 100 -20.89 9.17 -2.37
N PRO A 101 -20.75 9.00 -1.04
CA PRO A 101 -19.50 8.46 -0.46
C PRO A 101 -19.16 7.07 -0.98
N LEU A 102 -17.88 6.86 -1.27
CA LEU A 102 -17.32 5.57 -1.66
C LEU A 102 -17.10 4.65 -0.45
N THR A 103 -16.78 3.40 -0.72
CA THR A 103 -16.31 2.44 0.29
C THR A 103 -14.80 2.27 0.15
N PHE A 104 -14.06 2.39 1.26
CA PHE A 104 -12.64 2.06 1.36
C PHE A 104 -12.50 0.63 1.86
N ILE A 105 -11.62 -0.19 1.26
CA ILE A 105 -11.41 -1.57 1.66
C ILE A 105 -9.93 -1.96 1.64
N GLY A 106 -9.50 -2.66 2.69
CA GLY A 106 -8.15 -3.23 2.83
C GLY A 106 -7.21 -2.43 3.70
N GLY A 107 -6.05 -3.01 3.99
CA GLY A 107 -5.05 -2.44 4.87
C GLY A 107 -5.42 -2.48 6.35
N ARG A 108 -4.55 -1.92 7.17
CA ARG A 108 -4.77 -1.71 8.61
C ARG A 108 -4.67 -0.23 8.91
N SER A 109 -5.64 0.33 9.62
CA SER A 109 -5.66 1.77 9.95
C SER A 109 -4.47 2.20 10.82
N SER A 110 -3.79 1.27 11.49
CA SER A 110 -2.56 1.52 12.24
C SER A 110 -1.31 1.66 11.38
N ASP A 111 -1.34 1.22 10.12
CA ASP A 111 -0.19 1.28 9.23
C ASP A 111 -0.09 2.68 8.61
N HIS A 112 1.13 3.23 8.52
CA HIS A 112 1.38 4.54 7.94
C HIS A 112 0.76 4.70 6.55
N ASN A 113 1.03 3.77 5.64
CA ASN A 113 0.54 3.83 4.26
C ASN A 113 -0.99 3.84 4.20
N THR A 114 -1.65 2.97 4.98
CA THR A 114 -3.12 2.94 5.05
C THR A 114 -3.68 4.23 5.65
N SER A 115 -3.04 4.78 6.68
CA SER A 115 -3.45 6.03 7.32
C SER A 115 -3.36 7.22 6.36
N GLU A 116 -2.27 7.33 5.58
CA GLU A 116 -2.10 8.39 4.59
C GLU A 116 -3.07 8.22 3.41
N ARG A 117 -3.29 6.99 2.94
CA ARG A 117 -4.30 6.71 1.91
C ARG A 117 -5.71 7.04 2.39
N LEU A 118 -6.05 6.74 3.65
CA LEU A 118 -7.33 7.13 4.25
C LEU A 118 -7.47 8.65 4.37
N ARG A 119 -6.40 9.36 4.74
CA ARG A 119 -6.40 10.82 4.79
C ARG A 119 -6.71 11.42 3.41
N GLY A 120 -6.01 10.96 2.36
CA GLY A 120 -6.27 11.38 0.98
C GLY A 120 -7.68 11.04 0.51
N PHE A 121 -8.19 9.86 0.88
CA PHE A 121 -9.55 9.43 0.59
C PHE A 121 -10.61 10.34 1.26
N HIS A 122 -10.43 10.70 2.53
CA HIS A 122 -11.33 11.60 3.23
C HIS A 122 -11.30 13.02 2.67
N ASP A 123 -10.11 13.56 2.39
CA ASP A 123 -9.95 14.92 1.87
C ASP A 123 -10.58 15.08 0.47
N ALA A 124 -10.42 14.07 -0.41
CA ALA A 124 -11.07 14.06 -1.70
C ALA A 124 -12.62 14.07 -1.60
N HIS A 125 -13.18 13.37 -0.62
CA HIS A 125 -14.64 13.43 -0.38
C HIS A 125 -15.04 14.80 0.16
N HIS A 126 -14.29 15.32 1.13
CA HIS A 126 -14.56 16.62 1.73
C HIS A 126 -14.56 17.75 0.68
N GLU A 127 -13.63 17.74 -0.26
CA GLU A 127 -13.58 18.69 -1.39
C GLU A 127 -14.80 18.64 -2.30
N GLN A 128 -15.52 17.51 -2.31
CA GLN A 128 -16.78 17.33 -3.03
C GLN A 128 -18.01 17.57 -2.14
N GLY A 129 -17.82 18.09 -0.93
CA GLY A 129 -18.90 18.33 0.04
C GLY A 129 -19.50 17.04 0.62
N LEU A 130 -18.78 15.92 0.56
CA LEU A 130 -19.25 14.63 1.05
C LEU A 130 -18.61 14.31 2.43
N SER A 131 -19.40 13.67 3.29
CA SER A 131 -18.90 13.07 4.53
C SER A 131 -18.91 11.55 4.38
N VAL A 132 -17.79 10.90 4.70
CA VAL A 132 -17.65 9.43 4.61
C VAL A 132 -18.12 8.82 5.94
N PRO A 133 -19.20 8.01 5.93
CA PRO A 133 -19.61 7.28 7.13
C PRO A 133 -18.52 6.29 7.57
N GLN A 134 -18.31 6.13 8.88
CA GLN A 134 -17.36 5.15 9.42
C GLN A 134 -17.63 3.72 8.92
N ALA A 135 -18.89 3.38 8.69
CA ALA A 135 -19.30 2.08 8.15
C ALA A 135 -18.82 1.81 6.69
N ASN A 136 -18.32 2.85 6.00
CA ASN A 136 -17.72 2.72 4.68
C ASN A 136 -16.20 2.49 4.73
N ILE A 137 -15.59 2.49 5.92
CA ILE A 137 -14.16 2.24 6.10
C ILE A 137 -13.97 0.82 6.61
N LEU A 138 -13.54 -0.08 5.73
CA LEU A 138 -13.33 -1.49 5.99
C LEU A 138 -11.84 -1.80 5.91
N ALA A 139 -11.17 -1.92 7.05
CA ALA A 139 -9.72 -2.13 7.15
C ALA A 139 -9.37 -3.50 7.79
N PRO A 140 -9.73 -4.64 7.15
CA PRO A 140 -9.57 -5.99 7.70
C PRO A 140 -8.14 -6.52 7.62
N GLY A 141 -7.18 -5.73 7.18
CA GLY A 141 -5.80 -6.13 6.95
C GLY A 141 -5.49 -6.48 5.50
N TYR A 142 -4.35 -7.16 5.30
CA TYR A 142 -3.82 -7.53 3.98
C TYR A 142 -4.10 -9.00 3.64
N SER A 143 -5.31 -9.48 3.86
CA SER A 143 -5.71 -10.84 3.54
C SER A 143 -6.92 -10.82 2.61
N LYS A 144 -6.79 -11.51 1.47
CA LYS A 144 -7.89 -11.64 0.50
C LYS A 144 -9.14 -12.26 1.14
N GLY A 145 -8.99 -13.27 1.98
CA GLY A 145 -10.11 -13.93 2.69
C GLY A 145 -10.80 -12.96 3.65
N HIS A 146 -10.04 -12.23 4.47
CA HIS A 146 -10.62 -11.25 5.40
C HIS A 146 -11.34 -10.11 4.67
N VAL A 147 -10.86 -9.70 3.50
CA VAL A 147 -11.54 -8.70 2.66
C VAL A 147 -12.87 -9.25 2.16
N GLU A 148 -12.88 -10.48 1.64
CA GLU A 148 -14.06 -11.17 1.15
C GLU A 148 -15.11 -11.34 2.25
N ASP A 149 -14.69 -11.85 3.43
CA ASP A 149 -15.56 -12.03 4.60
C ASP A 149 -16.15 -10.70 5.07
N CYS A 150 -15.34 -9.66 5.13
CA CYS A 150 -15.77 -8.32 5.57
C CYS A 150 -16.80 -7.71 4.61
N LEU A 151 -16.62 -7.89 3.29
CA LEU A 151 -17.57 -7.44 2.28
C LEU A 151 -18.87 -8.26 2.36
N GLN A 152 -18.74 -9.57 2.56
CA GLN A 152 -19.90 -10.45 2.71
C GLN A 152 -20.70 -10.12 3.97
N GLU A 153 -20.04 -9.87 5.09
CA GLU A 153 -20.68 -9.45 6.35
C GLU A 153 -21.37 -8.09 6.20
N ARG A 154 -20.70 -7.12 5.55
CA ARG A 154 -21.18 -5.76 5.44
C ARG A 154 -22.31 -5.59 4.42
N PHE A 155 -22.23 -6.27 3.28
CA PHE A 155 -23.13 -6.08 2.15
C PHE A 155 -23.95 -7.35 1.83
N GLY A 156 -23.54 -8.53 2.32
CA GLY A 156 -24.20 -9.79 2.06
C GLY A 156 -24.28 -10.11 0.57
N SER A 157 -25.36 -10.75 0.19
CA SER A 157 -25.73 -10.96 -1.21
C SER A 157 -26.60 -9.81 -1.76
N ALA A 158 -26.79 -8.75 -0.96
CA ALA A 158 -27.61 -7.64 -1.38
C ALA A 158 -26.91 -6.93 -2.54
N LYS A 159 -27.61 -6.80 -3.66
CA LYS A 159 -27.23 -5.94 -4.78
C LYS A 159 -27.39 -4.45 -4.36
N THR A 160 -26.90 -4.11 -3.16
CA THR A 160 -26.86 -2.74 -2.71
C THR A 160 -25.92 -2.01 -3.68
N LEU A 161 -26.42 -0.98 -4.31
CA LEU A 161 -25.66 -0.19 -5.27
C LEU A 161 -24.50 0.51 -4.55
N LEU A 162 -23.36 -0.19 -4.47
CA LEU A 162 -22.10 0.42 -4.07
C LEU A 162 -21.80 1.58 -5.03
N GLN A 163 -21.63 2.76 -4.49
CA GLN A 163 -21.32 3.95 -5.30
C GLN A 163 -19.97 3.80 -6.00
N GLY A 164 -18.99 3.24 -5.30
CA GLY A 164 -17.68 2.91 -5.81
C GLY A 164 -16.81 2.35 -4.69
N ILE A 165 -15.69 1.74 -5.07
CA ILE A 165 -14.78 1.08 -4.13
C ILE A 165 -13.36 1.61 -4.34
N PHE A 166 -12.76 2.14 -3.27
CA PHE A 166 -11.33 2.37 -3.17
C PHE A 166 -10.68 1.14 -2.54
N VAL A 167 -9.78 0.49 -3.24
CA VAL A 167 -9.05 -0.70 -2.78
C VAL A 167 -7.64 -0.31 -2.37
N ASN A 168 -7.25 -0.62 -1.13
CA ASN A 168 -5.98 -0.17 -0.55
C ASN A 168 -4.73 -0.86 -1.14
N SER A 169 -4.86 -2.05 -1.73
CA SER A 169 -3.74 -2.80 -2.31
C SER A 169 -4.21 -3.91 -3.24
N THR A 170 -3.32 -4.41 -4.10
CA THR A 170 -3.62 -5.53 -5.01
C THR A 170 -4.01 -6.83 -4.29
N ILE A 171 -3.45 -7.09 -3.09
CA ILE A 171 -3.86 -8.24 -2.27
C ILE A 171 -5.33 -8.10 -1.85
N SER A 172 -5.74 -6.89 -1.48
CA SER A 172 -7.14 -6.60 -1.12
C SER A 172 -8.05 -6.67 -2.35
N LEU A 173 -7.55 -6.28 -3.53
CA LEU A 173 -8.30 -6.34 -4.79
C LEU A 173 -8.71 -7.77 -5.13
N GLU A 174 -7.86 -8.76 -4.89
CA GLU A 174 -8.22 -10.17 -5.11
C GLU A 174 -9.47 -10.56 -4.31
N GLY A 175 -9.56 -10.15 -3.05
CA GLY A 175 -10.73 -10.39 -2.20
C GLY A 175 -12.00 -9.68 -2.70
N VAL A 176 -11.86 -8.43 -3.15
CA VAL A 176 -12.96 -7.65 -3.74
C VAL A 176 -13.50 -8.32 -5.00
N VAL A 177 -12.62 -8.71 -5.93
CA VAL A 177 -13.01 -9.34 -7.20
C VAL A 177 -13.69 -10.69 -6.97
N ARG A 178 -13.20 -11.50 -6.00
CA ARG A 178 -13.83 -12.76 -5.61
C ARG A 178 -15.24 -12.53 -5.09
N TRP A 179 -15.42 -11.60 -4.15
CA TRP A 179 -16.72 -11.26 -3.61
C TRP A 179 -17.69 -10.75 -4.70
N LEU A 180 -17.26 -9.83 -5.57
CA LEU A 180 -18.07 -9.33 -6.68
C LEU A 180 -18.55 -10.47 -7.60
N SER A 181 -17.66 -11.42 -7.90
CA SER A 181 -17.98 -12.61 -8.71
C SER A 181 -19.03 -13.49 -8.02
N GLN A 182 -18.91 -13.72 -6.71
CA GLN A 182 -19.85 -14.55 -5.94
C GLN A 182 -21.26 -13.94 -5.88
N VAL A 183 -21.35 -12.61 -5.71
CA VAL A 183 -22.64 -11.90 -5.67
C VAL A 183 -23.21 -11.60 -7.05
N GLY A 184 -22.47 -11.96 -8.11
CA GLY A 184 -22.91 -11.80 -9.50
C GLY A 184 -22.89 -10.36 -10.01
N LEU A 185 -22.13 -9.46 -9.38
CA LEU A 185 -21.94 -8.09 -9.85
C LEU A 185 -20.86 -8.04 -10.93
N THR A 186 -21.27 -8.13 -12.18
CA THR A 186 -20.39 -8.17 -13.35
C THR A 186 -20.74 -7.10 -14.38
N GLY A 187 -19.79 -6.74 -15.23
CA GLY A 187 -20.02 -5.79 -16.33
C GLY A 187 -20.51 -4.42 -15.86
N SER A 188 -21.65 -3.96 -16.37
CA SER A 188 -22.21 -2.65 -16.04
C SER A 188 -22.77 -2.53 -14.61
N GLU A 189 -23.03 -3.65 -13.94
CA GLU A 189 -23.49 -3.68 -12.54
C GLU A 189 -22.35 -3.48 -11.55
N GLN A 190 -21.11 -3.68 -11.97
CA GLN A 190 -19.95 -3.47 -11.12
C GLN A 190 -19.84 -2.02 -10.66
N PRO A 191 -19.52 -1.79 -9.37
CA PRO A 191 -19.20 -0.44 -8.91
C PRO A 191 -17.92 0.07 -9.60
N PRO A 192 -17.80 1.37 -9.88
CA PRO A 192 -16.52 1.96 -10.24
C PRO A 192 -15.49 1.65 -9.17
N MET A 193 -14.30 1.24 -9.59
CA MET A 193 -13.24 0.82 -8.66
C MET A 193 -11.91 1.48 -8.98
N GLY A 194 -11.13 1.69 -7.93
CA GLY A 194 -9.72 2.02 -8.07
C GLY A 194 -8.90 1.27 -7.04
N CYS A 195 -7.67 0.92 -7.40
CA CYS A 195 -6.75 0.19 -6.55
C CYS A 195 -5.43 0.95 -6.39
N PHE A 196 -4.96 1.08 -5.17
CA PHE A 196 -3.58 1.48 -4.91
C PHE A 196 -2.67 0.26 -5.14
N ASP A 197 -1.49 0.50 -5.68
CA ASP A 197 -0.55 -0.46 -6.25
C ASP A 197 -0.99 -0.97 -7.63
N TRP A 198 -0.14 -0.73 -8.62
CA TRP A 198 -0.37 -1.16 -10.00
C TRP A 198 0.12 -2.60 -10.22
N ASP A 199 -0.69 -3.39 -10.92
CA ASP A 199 -0.34 -4.74 -11.36
C ASP A 199 -0.86 -4.96 -12.79
N PRO A 200 0.01 -5.31 -13.76
CA PRO A 200 -0.41 -5.53 -15.15
C PRO A 200 -1.44 -6.66 -15.30
N PHE A 201 -1.47 -7.62 -14.36
CA PHE A 201 -2.44 -8.71 -14.38
C PHE A 201 -3.89 -8.22 -14.25
N VAL A 202 -4.11 -7.06 -13.63
CA VAL A 202 -5.45 -6.48 -13.43
C VAL A 202 -6.16 -6.21 -14.76
N TYR A 203 -5.43 -5.86 -15.82
CA TYR A 203 -6.01 -5.67 -17.15
C TYR A 203 -6.63 -6.97 -17.73
N LEU A 204 -6.15 -8.13 -17.29
CA LEU A 204 -6.66 -9.43 -17.72
C LEU A 204 -7.97 -9.82 -17.03
N LEU A 205 -8.34 -9.14 -15.95
CA LEU A 205 -9.57 -9.41 -15.19
C LEU A 205 -10.82 -8.92 -15.91
N GLY A 206 -10.69 -8.17 -17.00
CA GLY A 206 -11.82 -7.61 -17.74
C GLY A 206 -12.61 -6.55 -16.96
N HIS A 207 -12.03 -6.00 -15.90
CA HIS A 207 -12.58 -4.96 -15.06
C HIS A 207 -11.95 -3.60 -15.40
N ASP A 208 -12.77 -2.56 -15.45
CA ASP A 208 -12.30 -1.18 -15.60
C ASP A 208 -11.91 -0.65 -14.20
N ILE A 209 -10.65 -0.87 -13.83
CA ILE A 209 -10.09 -0.51 -12.53
C ILE A 209 -9.01 0.55 -12.73
N ASP A 210 -9.22 1.73 -12.17
CA ASP A 210 -8.20 2.77 -12.10
C ASP A 210 -7.11 2.37 -11.09
N MET A 211 -5.83 2.57 -11.43
CA MET A 211 -4.74 2.15 -10.54
C MET A 211 -3.73 3.27 -10.31
N VAL A 212 -3.19 3.32 -9.09
CA VAL A 212 -2.01 4.12 -8.75
C VAL A 212 -0.78 3.25 -8.93
N GLN A 213 0.16 3.70 -9.76
CA GLN A 213 1.46 3.07 -9.93
C GLN A 213 2.49 3.79 -9.08
N GLN A 214 3.09 3.07 -8.14
CA GLN A 214 4.24 3.58 -7.40
C GLN A 214 5.47 3.59 -8.31
N ASP A 215 6.27 4.65 -8.24
CA ASP A 215 7.54 4.74 -8.99
C ASP A 215 8.64 3.97 -8.25
N VAL A 216 8.54 2.64 -8.26
CA VAL A 216 9.52 1.75 -7.60
C VAL A 216 10.95 1.98 -8.12
N PRO A 217 11.19 2.19 -9.44
CA PRO A 217 12.52 2.55 -9.91
C PRO A 217 13.07 3.81 -9.24
N ALA A 218 12.32 4.90 -9.21
CA ALA A 218 12.77 6.15 -8.57
C ALA A 218 12.97 5.98 -7.05
N MET A 219 12.11 5.21 -6.38
CA MET A 219 12.31 4.89 -4.96
C MET A 219 13.61 4.12 -4.72
N LEU A 220 13.93 3.14 -5.56
CA LEU A 220 15.17 2.37 -5.44
C LEU A 220 16.40 3.23 -5.78
N ASP A 221 16.32 4.12 -6.78
CA ASP A 221 17.40 5.07 -7.09
C ASP A 221 17.67 5.99 -5.91
N ALA A 222 16.63 6.48 -5.22
CA ALA A 222 16.79 7.27 -4.01
C ALA A 222 17.46 6.48 -2.87
N VAL A 223 17.08 5.20 -2.67
CA VAL A 223 17.71 4.31 -1.68
C VAL A 223 19.19 4.12 -2.00
N PHE A 224 19.53 3.79 -3.25
CA PHE A 224 20.92 3.58 -3.64
C PHE A 224 21.74 4.87 -3.60
N SER A 225 21.13 6.03 -3.88
CA SER A 225 21.82 7.32 -3.71
C SER A 225 22.20 7.59 -2.25
N ILE A 226 21.39 7.18 -1.28
CA ILE A 226 21.72 7.25 0.15
C ILE A 226 22.89 6.30 0.46
N ILE A 227 22.87 5.07 -0.07
CA ILE A 227 23.93 4.09 0.12
C ILE A 227 25.26 4.57 -0.45
N ASP A 228 25.24 5.11 -1.68
CA ASP A 228 26.42 5.62 -2.40
C ASP A 228 27.04 6.83 -1.69
N ALA A 229 26.21 7.69 -1.08
CA ALA A 229 26.67 8.82 -0.28
C ALA A 229 27.33 8.40 1.05
N GLY A 230 27.10 7.18 1.51
CA GLY A 230 27.64 6.67 2.78
C GLY A 230 27.08 7.37 4.02
N GLU A 231 26.08 8.24 3.87
CA GLU A 231 25.51 9.03 4.95
C GLU A 231 24.09 8.56 5.27
N ALA A 232 23.90 8.04 6.48
CA ALA A 232 22.59 7.71 7.01
C ALA A 232 21.95 8.93 7.74
N SER A 233 21.92 10.11 7.11
CA SER A 233 21.22 11.26 7.68
C SER A 233 19.74 10.98 7.79
N GLN A 234 19.12 11.33 8.92
CA GLN A 234 17.68 11.18 9.13
C GLN A 234 16.91 12.09 8.17
N GLN A 235 16.57 11.59 7.00
CA GLN A 235 15.77 12.31 6.00
C GLN A 235 14.62 11.41 5.52
N ARG A 236 13.52 12.05 5.15
CA ARG A 236 12.38 11.39 4.51
C ARG A 236 12.27 11.88 3.08
N ILE A 237 12.32 10.96 2.13
CA ILE A 237 12.12 11.22 0.71
C ILE A 237 10.79 10.61 0.31
N GLU A 238 9.90 11.42 -0.24
CA GLU A 238 8.59 11.01 -0.74
C GLU A 238 8.58 11.11 -2.27
N ILE A 239 8.18 10.02 -2.94
CA ILE A 239 8.20 9.85 -4.41
C ILE A 239 6.83 9.44 -4.92
#